data_6c6fc349c7c1fdc68fdfcab427bf87ae
#
_entry.id   6c6fc349c7c1fdc68fdfcab427bf87ae
#
_cell.length_a   1.000
_cell.length_b   1.000
_cell.length_c   1.000
_cell.angle_alpha   90.00
_cell.angle_beta   90.00
_cell.angle_gamma   90.00
#
_symmetry.space_group_name_H-M   'P 1'
#
loop_
_entity.id
_entity.type
_entity.pdbx_description
1 polymer ?
#
loop_
_entity_poly.entity_id
_entity_poly.type
_entity_poly.pdbx_seq_one_letter_code
_entity_poly.pdbx_strand_id
1 'polypeptide(L)'
;FTEETIGINSVRAQYLDGISKGEAACAYIDEEGVDAENNTETFVALKLEINNWRWTGVPFYLRTGKRMHSKSSEIVVRYKAVPHNIFSKEASLKADQLVLRIHPDEGIDLKLNTKKPGVSGYDLEELPLDLNLHDYHELGHQDCYERLLLDVIRGNPSLFVRRDEIEASWKWIDNIINLWESEEVPMEEYISGGWGPSNADLLLKRDFRSWKN
;
A
#
# COMPACT_ATOMS: atom_id res chain seq x y z
N PHE A 1 9.74 -15.48 1.87
CA PHE A 1 8.69 -16.42 1.45
C PHE A 1 9.28 -17.80 1.29
N THR A 2 8.48 -18.83 1.53
CA THR A 2 8.77 -20.25 1.35
C THR A 2 7.62 -20.91 0.60
N GLU A 3 7.82 -22.13 0.12
CA GLU A 3 6.78 -22.95 -0.52
C GLU A 3 5.49 -23.00 0.32
N GLU A 4 5.61 -23.19 1.63
CA GLU A 4 4.46 -23.29 2.55
C GLU A 4 3.73 -21.95 2.76
N THR A 5 4.42 -20.82 2.59
CA THR A 5 3.90 -19.50 2.98
C THR A 5 3.48 -18.63 1.80
N ILE A 6 3.92 -18.94 0.60
CA ILE A 6 3.68 -18.09 -0.57
C ILE A 6 2.19 -17.94 -0.88
N GLY A 7 1.45 -19.03 -0.95
CA GLY A 7 0.01 -19.03 -1.23
C GLY A 7 -0.86 -18.42 -0.12
N ILE A 8 -0.32 -18.35 1.13
CA ILE A 8 -1.05 -17.78 2.27
C ILE A 8 -0.78 -16.28 2.39
N ASN A 9 0.43 -15.84 2.05
CA ASN A 9 0.92 -14.49 2.30
C ASN A 9 1.05 -13.64 1.02
N SER A 10 0.59 -14.13 -0.10
CA SER A 10 0.56 -13.39 -1.36
C SER A 10 -0.75 -13.57 -2.11
N VAL A 11 -1.08 -12.57 -2.91
CA VAL A 11 -2.17 -12.60 -3.88
C VAL A 11 -1.67 -11.93 -5.13
N ARG A 12 -1.84 -12.59 -6.29
CA ARG A 12 -1.52 -12.09 -7.61
C ARG A 12 -2.80 -12.04 -8.46
N ALA A 13 -2.96 -11.01 -9.29
CA ALA A 13 -4.17 -10.89 -10.10
C ALA A 13 -3.96 -10.09 -11.39
N GLN A 14 -4.89 -10.26 -12.32
CA GLN A 14 -5.02 -9.45 -13.55
C GLN A 14 -6.35 -8.68 -13.54
N TYR A 15 -6.35 -7.47 -14.13
CA TYR A 15 -7.60 -6.72 -14.27
C TYR A 15 -8.44 -7.22 -15.43
N LEU A 16 -9.74 -7.22 -15.18
CA LEU A 16 -10.82 -7.40 -16.16
C LEU A 16 -11.33 -6.05 -16.68
N ASP A 17 -12.25 -6.12 -17.61
CA ASP A 17 -13.01 -4.94 -18.06
C ASP A 17 -13.56 -4.13 -16.89
N GLY A 18 -13.69 -2.83 -17.10
CA GLY A 18 -14.27 -1.95 -16.08
C GLY A 18 -14.22 -0.48 -16.47
N ILE A 19 -14.26 0.38 -15.47
CA ILE A 19 -14.15 1.84 -15.65
C ILE A 19 -12.94 2.34 -14.86
N SER A 20 -11.95 2.87 -15.56
CA SER A 20 -10.77 3.46 -14.95
C SER A 20 -10.68 4.93 -15.30
N LYS A 21 -10.60 5.82 -14.31
CA LYS A 21 -10.57 7.28 -14.51
C LYS A 21 -11.74 7.85 -15.31
N GLY A 22 -12.92 7.21 -15.25
CA GLY A 22 -14.12 7.64 -15.97
C GLY A 22 -14.21 7.14 -17.40
N GLU A 23 -13.25 6.37 -17.90
CA GLU A 23 -13.23 5.78 -19.23
C GLU A 23 -13.36 4.25 -19.16
N ALA A 24 -13.94 3.66 -20.20
CA ALA A 24 -13.99 2.21 -20.32
C ALA A 24 -12.59 1.65 -20.51
N ALA A 25 -12.29 0.58 -19.79
CA ALA A 25 -11.02 -0.12 -19.82
C ALA A 25 -11.27 -1.58 -20.18
N CYS A 26 -10.51 -2.13 -21.14
CA CYS A 26 -10.54 -3.54 -21.46
C CYS A 26 -9.77 -4.38 -20.44
N ALA A 27 -9.98 -5.70 -20.46
CA ALA A 27 -9.20 -6.64 -19.68
C ALA A 27 -7.72 -6.63 -20.09
N TYR A 28 -6.83 -7.03 -19.19
CA TYR A 28 -5.39 -7.04 -19.46
C TYR A 28 -5.02 -7.88 -20.68
N ILE A 29 -5.62 -9.04 -20.80
CA ILE A 29 -5.36 -9.96 -21.91
C ILE A 29 -5.85 -9.44 -23.28
N ASP A 30 -6.76 -8.44 -23.27
CA ASP A 30 -7.32 -7.81 -24.47
C ASP A 30 -6.57 -6.50 -24.83
N GLU A 31 -5.55 -6.12 -24.08
CA GLU A 31 -4.73 -4.94 -24.38
C GLU A 31 -3.88 -5.18 -25.64
N GLU A 32 -3.70 -4.13 -26.42
CA GLU A 32 -2.86 -4.19 -27.62
C GLU A 32 -1.42 -4.62 -27.29
N GLY A 33 -0.96 -5.68 -27.93
CA GLY A 33 0.40 -6.20 -27.75
C GLY A 33 0.57 -7.15 -26.58
N VAL A 34 -0.51 -7.51 -25.88
CA VAL A 34 -0.49 -8.55 -24.85
C VAL A 34 -0.87 -9.90 -25.46
N ASP A 35 -0.09 -10.93 -25.15
CA ASP A 35 -0.43 -12.31 -25.49
C ASP A 35 -1.59 -12.77 -24.59
N ALA A 36 -2.61 -13.40 -25.18
CA ALA A 36 -3.77 -13.91 -24.46
C ALA A 36 -3.41 -15.00 -23.41
N GLU A 37 -2.29 -15.68 -23.60
CA GLU A 37 -1.76 -16.65 -22.62
C GLU A 37 -0.83 -16.02 -21.58
N ASN A 38 -0.68 -14.69 -21.58
CA ASN A 38 0.23 -13.98 -20.68
C ASN A 38 -0.22 -14.11 -19.21
N ASN A 39 0.65 -14.63 -18.39
CA ASN A 39 0.43 -14.86 -16.97
C ASN A 39 1.15 -13.82 -16.08
N THR A 40 1.39 -12.61 -16.60
CA THR A 40 2.02 -11.51 -15.85
C THR A 40 1.02 -10.82 -14.95
N GLU A 41 1.39 -10.61 -13.71
CA GLU A 41 0.56 -9.92 -12.72
C GLU A 41 0.38 -8.44 -13.04
N THR A 42 -0.84 -7.96 -12.94
CA THR A 42 -1.16 -6.52 -12.95
C THR A 42 -1.52 -6.00 -11.56
N PHE A 43 -1.64 -6.91 -10.58
CA PHE A 43 -1.89 -6.62 -9.17
C PHE A 43 -1.16 -7.61 -8.29
N VAL A 44 -0.60 -7.09 -7.21
CA VAL A 44 0.05 -7.89 -6.17
C VAL A 44 -0.32 -7.36 -4.80
N ALA A 45 -0.65 -8.28 -3.89
CA ALA A 45 -0.71 -8.00 -2.46
C ALA A 45 0.15 -9.01 -1.69
N LEU A 46 0.95 -8.51 -0.76
CA LEU A 46 1.89 -9.33 0.03
C LEU A 46 1.76 -9.01 1.51
N LYS A 47 1.83 -10.06 2.34
CA LYS A 47 2.12 -9.93 3.77
C LYS A 47 3.54 -10.39 4.00
N LEU A 48 4.38 -9.55 4.60
CA LEU A 48 5.78 -9.85 4.88
C LEU A 48 6.17 -9.43 6.28
N GLU A 49 7.27 -9.99 6.76
CA GLU A 49 7.90 -9.68 8.04
C GLU A 49 9.37 -9.37 7.84
N ILE A 50 9.90 -8.47 8.66
CA ILE A 50 11.30 -8.11 8.66
C ILE A 50 11.91 -8.54 9.99
N ASN A 51 12.71 -9.61 9.97
CA ASN A 51 13.30 -10.21 11.15
C ASN A 51 14.58 -9.47 11.59
N ASN A 52 14.40 -8.27 12.13
CA ASN A 52 15.48 -7.50 12.76
C ASN A 52 15.01 -6.88 14.08
N TRP A 53 15.92 -6.26 14.81
CA TRP A 53 15.66 -5.66 16.12
C TRP A 53 14.49 -4.67 16.14
N ARG A 54 14.34 -3.92 15.09
CA ARG A 54 13.32 -2.86 14.99
C ARG A 54 11.94 -3.41 14.65
N TRP A 55 11.89 -4.38 13.74
CA TRP A 55 10.65 -4.76 13.05
C TRP A 55 10.14 -6.15 13.37
N THR A 56 10.86 -6.96 14.17
CA THR A 56 10.38 -8.30 14.57
C THR A 56 9.00 -8.20 15.20
N GLY A 57 8.06 -9.00 14.68
CA GLY A 57 6.66 -9.03 15.11
C GLY A 57 5.78 -7.90 14.58
N VAL A 58 6.28 -7.08 13.65
CA VAL A 58 5.50 -6.08 12.93
C VAL A 58 5.22 -6.60 11.53
N PRO A 59 3.97 -6.93 11.17
CA PRO A 59 3.63 -7.33 9.83
C PRO A 59 3.57 -6.11 8.89
N PHE A 60 4.08 -6.29 7.68
CA PHE A 60 3.99 -5.33 6.60
C PHE A 60 3.04 -5.87 5.54
N TYR A 61 2.15 -5.03 5.05
CA TYR A 61 1.25 -5.34 3.96
C TYR A 61 1.56 -4.40 2.81
N LEU A 62 1.91 -4.96 1.68
CA LEU A 62 2.14 -4.24 0.43
C LEU A 62 0.98 -4.51 -0.52
N ARG A 63 0.51 -3.49 -1.20
CA ARG A 63 -0.47 -3.60 -2.28
C ARG A 63 -0.06 -2.66 -3.41
N THR A 64 -0.01 -3.17 -4.61
CA THR A 64 0.19 -2.40 -5.82
C THR A 64 -0.62 -2.99 -6.97
N GLY A 65 -1.06 -2.17 -7.91
CA GLY A 65 -1.80 -2.66 -9.07
C GLY A 65 -1.98 -1.61 -10.14
N LYS A 66 -2.26 -2.08 -11.34
CA LYS A 66 -2.65 -1.26 -12.49
C LYS A 66 -4.14 -1.01 -12.45
N ARG A 67 -4.62 0.03 -13.10
CA ARG A 67 -6.05 0.37 -13.22
C ARG A 67 -6.82 0.26 -11.90
N MET A 68 -6.17 0.61 -10.78
CA MET A 68 -6.80 0.68 -9.46
C MET A 68 -7.78 1.84 -9.39
N HIS A 69 -8.62 1.88 -8.35
CA HIS A 69 -9.61 2.93 -8.11
C HIS A 69 -9.02 4.34 -8.18
N SER A 70 -7.85 4.53 -7.60
CA SER A 70 -7.11 5.79 -7.64
C SER A 70 -5.62 5.56 -7.87
N LYS A 71 -4.96 6.56 -8.51
CA LYS A 71 -3.50 6.60 -8.60
C LYS A 71 -2.97 7.29 -7.35
N SER A 72 -2.63 6.52 -6.33
CA SER A 72 -2.10 7.03 -5.07
C SER A 72 -0.97 6.15 -4.55
N SER A 73 -0.07 6.77 -3.80
CA SER A 73 0.98 6.07 -3.04
C SER A 73 0.98 6.59 -1.62
N GLU A 74 0.81 5.70 -0.66
CA GLU A 74 0.77 6.07 0.75
C GLU A 74 1.40 4.98 1.63
N ILE A 75 1.91 5.39 2.78
CA ILE A 75 2.34 4.49 3.84
C ILE A 75 1.43 4.70 5.04
N VAL A 76 0.79 3.63 5.49
CA VAL A 76 -0.14 3.66 6.62
C VAL A 76 0.48 2.92 7.80
N VAL A 77 0.81 3.64 8.86
CA VAL A 77 1.30 3.06 10.12
C VAL A 77 0.12 3.02 11.10
N ARG A 78 -0.30 1.81 11.43
CA ARG A 78 -1.35 1.59 12.43
C ARG A 78 -0.70 1.23 13.76
N TYR A 79 -0.91 2.06 14.79
CA TYR A 79 -0.38 1.82 16.12
C TYR A 79 -1.10 0.64 16.79
N LYS A 80 -0.49 0.09 17.84
CA LYS A 80 -1.11 -0.96 18.64
C LYS A 80 -2.32 -0.39 19.40
N ALA A 81 -3.36 -1.19 19.52
CA ALA A 81 -4.48 -0.85 20.40
C ALA A 81 -4.00 -0.69 21.86
N VAL A 82 -4.62 0.23 22.59
CA VAL A 82 -4.32 0.37 24.01
C VAL A 82 -4.77 -0.87 24.77
N PRO A 83 -3.94 -1.42 25.69
CA PRO A 83 -4.26 -2.67 26.39
C PRO A 83 -5.45 -2.52 27.36
N HIS A 84 -5.68 -1.32 27.86
CA HIS A 84 -6.80 -1.00 28.74
C HIS A 84 -7.50 0.27 28.30
N ASN A 85 -8.82 0.16 28.15
CA ASN A 85 -9.66 1.32 27.95
C ASN A 85 -10.17 1.80 29.33
N ILE A 86 -9.67 2.96 29.76
CA ILE A 86 -10.11 3.63 31.03
C ILE A 86 -11.39 4.42 30.84
N PHE A 87 -11.86 4.58 29.61
CA PHE A 87 -13.11 5.26 29.27
C PHE A 87 -14.28 4.27 29.28
N SER A 88 -15.50 4.73 29.08
CA SER A 88 -16.68 3.86 29.12
C SER A 88 -16.55 2.71 28.09
N LYS A 89 -17.14 1.56 28.42
CA LYS A 89 -17.13 0.38 27.52
C LYS A 89 -17.81 0.65 26.16
N GLU A 90 -18.61 1.69 26.08
CA GLU A 90 -19.30 2.13 24.86
C GLU A 90 -18.40 2.96 23.93
N ALA A 91 -17.29 3.51 24.46
CA ALA A 91 -16.32 4.22 23.63
C ALA A 91 -15.48 3.22 22.83
N SER A 92 -15.80 3.07 21.56
CA SER A 92 -15.00 2.29 20.61
C SER A 92 -13.68 3.00 20.31
N LEU A 93 -12.62 2.63 21.04
CA LEU A 93 -11.27 3.11 20.73
C LEU A 93 -10.77 2.44 19.45
N LYS A 94 -10.55 3.24 18.43
CA LYS A 94 -9.78 2.81 17.26
C LYS A 94 -8.30 2.97 17.56
N ALA A 95 -7.48 2.12 16.94
CA ALA A 95 -6.03 2.32 16.98
C ALA A 95 -5.66 3.63 16.26
N ASP A 96 -4.81 4.44 16.87
CA ASP A 96 -4.27 5.63 16.24
C ASP A 96 -3.55 5.27 14.94
N GLN A 97 -3.56 6.17 13.98
CA GLN A 97 -3.06 5.91 12.63
C GLN A 97 -2.27 7.11 12.09
N LEU A 98 -1.05 6.83 11.62
CA LEU A 98 -0.25 7.78 10.84
C LEU A 98 -0.31 7.40 9.37
N VAL A 99 -0.68 8.33 8.51
CA VAL A 99 -0.69 8.17 7.05
C VAL A 99 0.31 9.14 6.45
N LEU A 100 1.29 8.60 5.73
CA LEU A 100 2.22 9.38 4.93
C LEU A 100 1.74 9.29 3.47
N ARG A 101 1.18 10.37 2.95
CA ARG A 101 0.79 10.51 1.55
C ARG A 101 2.01 10.91 0.74
N ILE A 102 2.36 10.12 -0.29
CA ILE A 102 3.54 10.34 -1.14
C ILE A 102 3.11 10.89 -2.51
N HIS A 103 1.97 10.45 -3.02
CA HIS A 103 1.45 10.85 -4.33
C HIS A 103 -0.07 10.64 -4.37
N PRO A 104 -0.88 11.51 -5.03
CA PRO A 104 -0.49 12.74 -5.72
C PRO A 104 -0.28 13.95 -4.79
N ASP A 105 -0.96 13.97 -3.65
CA ASP A 105 -0.98 15.09 -2.71
C ASP A 105 -0.11 14.73 -1.50
N GLU A 106 1.12 15.23 -1.51
CA GLU A 106 2.08 14.96 -0.44
C GLU A 106 1.59 15.54 0.90
N GLY A 107 1.64 14.71 1.95
CA GLY A 107 1.15 15.14 3.25
C GLY A 107 1.26 14.09 4.34
N ILE A 108 0.88 14.49 5.55
CA ILE A 108 0.91 13.63 6.74
C ILE A 108 -0.42 13.78 7.46
N ASP A 109 -1.14 12.68 7.65
CA ASP A 109 -2.35 12.64 8.46
C ASP A 109 -2.08 11.82 9.72
N LEU A 110 -2.30 12.39 10.89
CA LEU A 110 -2.26 11.67 12.16
C LEU A 110 -3.65 11.64 12.77
N LYS A 111 -4.26 10.46 12.82
CA LYS A 111 -5.57 10.22 13.41
C LYS A 111 -5.41 9.82 14.86
N LEU A 112 -5.95 10.61 15.75
CA LEU A 112 -5.85 10.44 17.20
C LEU A 112 -7.23 10.34 17.84
N ASN A 113 -7.34 9.50 18.89
CA ASN A 113 -8.51 9.50 19.74
C ASN A 113 -8.40 10.64 20.73
N THR A 114 -9.41 11.52 20.73
CA THR A 114 -9.48 12.66 21.63
C THR A 114 -10.78 12.63 22.42
N LYS A 115 -10.79 13.29 23.58
CA LYS A 115 -12.03 13.47 24.33
C LYS A 115 -12.92 14.48 23.62
N LYS A 116 -14.17 14.10 23.37
CA LYS A 116 -15.17 15.00 22.83
C LYS A 116 -15.43 16.14 23.82
N PRO A 117 -15.41 17.41 23.39
CA PRO A 117 -15.79 18.52 24.24
C PRO A 117 -17.25 18.38 24.73
N GLY A 118 -17.48 18.51 26.04
CA GLY A 118 -18.81 18.39 26.61
C GLY A 118 -18.76 18.35 28.14
N VAL A 119 -19.92 18.60 28.76
CA VAL A 119 -20.06 18.73 30.22
C VAL A 119 -20.22 17.38 30.91
N SER A 120 -20.63 16.35 30.20
CA SER A 120 -20.90 15.03 30.77
C SER A 120 -20.22 13.92 29.99
N GLY A 121 -19.60 12.97 30.72
CA GLY A 121 -19.04 11.74 30.13
C GLY A 121 -17.61 11.86 29.61
N TYR A 122 -17.10 10.71 29.16
CA TYR A 122 -15.76 10.54 28.54
C TYR A 122 -15.94 9.99 27.14
N ASP A 123 -16.81 10.64 26.34
CA ASP A 123 -16.97 10.26 24.94
C ASP A 123 -15.72 10.60 24.17
N LEU A 124 -15.30 9.66 23.31
CA LEU A 124 -14.14 9.82 22.46
C LEU A 124 -14.55 10.04 21.02
N GLU A 125 -13.77 10.84 20.32
CA GLU A 125 -13.87 11.06 18.88
C GLU A 125 -12.49 10.94 18.24
N GLU A 126 -12.46 10.50 17.00
CA GLU A 126 -11.25 10.47 16.18
C GLU A 126 -11.10 11.84 15.51
N LEU A 127 -10.01 12.53 15.79
CA LEU A 127 -9.67 13.79 15.13
C LEU A 127 -8.40 13.62 14.29
N PRO A 128 -8.42 14.07 13.03
CA PRO A 128 -7.24 14.11 12.20
C PRO A 128 -6.42 15.39 12.51
N LEU A 129 -5.10 15.23 12.60
CA LEU A 129 -4.13 16.29 12.37
C LEU A 129 -3.64 16.12 10.96
N ASP A 130 -3.95 17.06 10.09
CA ASP A 130 -3.59 17.04 8.67
C ASP A 130 -2.53 18.09 8.39
N LEU A 131 -1.42 17.67 7.81
CA LEU A 131 -0.39 18.51 7.25
C LEU A 131 -0.34 18.27 5.74
N ASN A 132 -0.77 19.24 4.98
CA ASN A 132 -0.74 19.22 3.54
C ASN A 132 0.48 20.01 3.06
N LEU A 133 1.48 19.34 2.49
CA LEU A 133 2.72 20.00 2.09
C LEU A 133 2.52 20.96 0.92
N HIS A 134 1.52 20.72 0.08
CA HIS A 134 1.18 21.62 -1.03
C HIS A 134 0.80 23.04 -0.56
N ASP A 135 0.19 23.17 0.63
CA ASP A 135 -0.23 24.46 1.17
C ASP A 135 0.95 25.35 1.61
N TYR A 136 2.13 24.75 1.77
CA TYR A 136 3.34 25.42 2.24
C TYR A 136 4.37 25.67 1.13
N HIS A 137 4.21 25.06 -0.02
CA HIS A 137 5.13 25.19 -1.14
C HIS A 137 4.42 25.76 -2.37
N GLU A 138 4.66 27.03 -2.68
CA GLU A 138 4.28 27.67 -3.96
C GLU A 138 5.09 27.12 -5.16
N LEU A 139 5.91 26.10 -4.93
CA LEU A 139 6.72 25.48 -5.95
C LEU A 139 5.80 24.71 -6.90
N GLY A 140 5.60 25.26 -8.09
CA GLY A 140 4.96 24.56 -9.19
C GLY A 140 5.56 23.15 -9.32
N HIS A 141 4.78 22.21 -9.84
CA HIS A 141 5.20 20.82 -10.09
C HIS A 141 6.52 20.84 -10.87
N GLN A 142 7.64 20.80 -10.14
CA GLN A 142 8.91 20.49 -10.78
C GLN A 142 8.83 19.05 -11.26
N ASP A 143 9.14 18.85 -12.54
CA ASP A 143 9.25 17.48 -13.06
C ASP A 143 10.35 16.74 -12.27
N CYS A 144 9.99 15.62 -11.68
CA CYS A 144 10.94 14.81 -10.90
C CYS A 144 12.16 14.43 -11.74
N TYR A 145 12.02 14.27 -13.05
CA TYR A 145 13.13 13.97 -13.95
C TYR A 145 14.09 15.15 -14.12
N GLU A 146 13.61 16.38 -14.13
CA GLU A 146 14.47 17.58 -14.17
C GLU A 146 15.41 17.60 -12.98
N ARG A 147 14.90 17.36 -11.78
CA ARG A 147 15.71 17.28 -10.56
C ARG A 147 16.72 16.14 -10.61
N LEU A 148 16.31 14.94 -11.04
CA LEU A 148 17.22 13.80 -11.18
C LEU A 148 18.35 14.08 -12.17
N LEU A 149 18.04 14.67 -13.34
CA LEU A 149 19.05 15.05 -14.33
C LEU A 149 20.03 16.07 -13.78
N LEU A 150 19.55 17.06 -13.03
CA LEU A 150 20.39 18.05 -12.38
C LEU A 150 21.32 17.41 -11.33
N ASP A 151 20.82 16.45 -10.55
CA ASP A 151 21.62 15.72 -9.58
C ASP A 151 22.69 14.85 -10.26
N VAL A 152 22.41 14.25 -11.42
CA VAL A 152 23.43 13.56 -12.24
C VAL A 152 24.53 14.53 -12.64
N ILE A 153 24.18 15.71 -13.19
CA ILE A 153 25.17 16.72 -13.62
C ILE A 153 26.02 17.21 -12.44
N ARG A 154 25.44 17.33 -11.27
CA ARG A 154 26.12 17.75 -10.03
C ARG A 154 26.91 16.64 -9.33
N GLY A 155 26.75 15.40 -9.77
CA GLY A 155 27.36 14.24 -9.12
C GLY A 155 26.76 13.95 -7.73
N ASN A 156 25.51 14.34 -7.48
CA ASN A 156 24.81 14.10 -6.22
C ASN A 156 24.03 12.76 -6.26
N PRO A 157 24.49 11.71 -5.55
CA PRO A 157 23.85 10.40 -5.60
C PRO A 157 22.65 10.24 -4.66
N SER A 158 22.26 11.28 -3.91
CA SER A 158 21.33 11.17 -2.76
C SER A 158 19.95 10.63 -3.11
N LEU A 159 19.46 10.86 -4.34
CA LEU A 159 18.17 10.40 -4.82
C LEU A 159 18.24 9.13 -5.65
N PHE A 160 19.43 8.55 -5.85
CA PHE A 160 19.62 7.37 -6.67
C PHE A 160 19.74 6.11 -5.82
N VAL A 161 19.04 5.06 -6.27
CA VAL A 161 19.15 3.75 -5.63
C VAL A 161 20.51 3.15 -5.96
N ARG A 162 21.17 2.56 -4.98
CA ARG A 162 22.47 1.91 -5.17
C ARG A 162 22.30 0.59 -5.92
N ARG A 163 23.36 0.17 -6.61
CA ARG A 163 23.35 -1.07 -7.37
C ARG A 163 23.07 -2.31 -6.50
N ASP A 164 23.69 -2.38 -5.34
CA ASP A 164 23.50 -3.51 -4.41
C ASP A 164 22.06 -3.56 -3.83
N GLU A 165 21.40 -2.42 -3.66
CA GLU A 165 19.98 -2.33 -3.27
C GLU A 165 19.07 -2.85 -4.38
N ILE A 166 19.34 -2.46 -5.63
CA ILE A 166 18.59 -2.93 -6.80
C ILE A 166 18.74 -4.44 -6.95
N GLU A 167 19.97 -4.96 -6.88
CA GLU A 167 20.26 -6.39 -7.00
C GLU A 167 19.58 -7.21 -5.90
N ALA A 168 19.59 -6.69 -4.66
CA ALA A 168 18.90 -7.34 -3.54
C ALA A 168 17.37 -7.34 -3.73
N SER A 169 16.80 -6.24 -4.25
CA SER A 169 15.36 -6.12 -4.53
C SER A 169 14.92 -7.10 -5.61
N TRP A 170 15.67 -7.20 -6.72
CA TRP A 170 15.38 -8.16 -7.77
C TRP A 170 15.48 -9.60 -7.29
N LYS A 171 16.53 -9.94 -6.57
CA LYS A 171 16.67 -11.29 -6.00
C LYS A 171 15.50 -11.67 -5.09
N TRP A 172 14.95 -10.71 -4.36
CA TRP A 172 13.80 -10.94 -3.51
C TRP A 172 12.52 -11.16 -4.32
N ILE A 173 12.29 -10.34 -5.35
CA ILE A 173 11.11 -10.46 -6.25
C ILE A 173 11.18 -11.74 -7.09
N ASP A 174 12.34 -12.07 -7.67
CA ASP A 174 12.53 -13.29 -8.44
C ASP A 174 12.20 -14.55 -7.62
N ASN A 175 12.56 -14.54 -6.31
CA ASN A 175 12.18 -15.65 -5.44
C ASN A 175 10.65 -15.78 -5.29
N ILE A 176 9.92 -14.66 -5.22
CA ILE A 176 8.45 -14.66 -5.14
C ILE A 176 7.85 -15.20 -6.45
N ILE A 177 8.32 -14.71 -7.58
CA ILE A 177 7.84 -15.14 -8.91
C ILE A 177 8.07 -16.65 -9.11
N ASN A 178 9.27 -17.14 -8.81
CA ASN A 178 9.60 -18.56 -8.91
C ASN A 178 8.70 -19.42 -8.00
N LEU A 179 8.39 -18.95 -6.78
CA LEU A 179 7.49 -19.64 -5.86
C LEU A 179 6.03 -19.63 -6.36
N TRP A 180 5.57 -18.56 -6.99
CA TRP A 180 4.24 -18.53 -7.59
C TRP A 180 4.10 -19.55 -8.73
N GLU A 181 5.16 -19.72 -9.53
CA GLU A 181 5.19 -20.67 -10.62
C GLU A 181 5.28 -22.12 -10.12
N SER A 182 6.19 -22.40 -9.16
CA SER A 182 6.42 -23.74 -8.65
C SER A 182 5.27 -24.29 -7.80
N GLU A 183 4.62 -23.43 -7.04
CA GLU A 183 3.49 -23.79 -6.16
C GLU A 183 2.11 -23.56 -6.81
N GLU A 184 2.10 -23.25 -8.12
CA GLU A 184 0.88 -23.03 -8.89
C GLU A 184 -0.10 -22.05 -8.20
N VAL A 185 0.43 -20.96 -7.60
CA VAL A 185 -0.41 -19.95 -6.95
C VAL A 185 -1.34 -19.33 -8.00
N PRO A 186 -2.65 -19.39 -7.81
CA PRO A 186 -3.60 -19.01 -8.84
C PRO A 186 -3.51 -17.52 -9.20
N MET A 187 -3.68 -17.21 -10.48
CA MET A 187 -3.92 -15.87 -10.96
C MET A 187 -5.38 -15.54 -10.68
N GLU A 188 -5.63 -14.54 -9.84
CA GLU A 188 -6.97 -14.02 -9.57
C GLU A 188 -7.35 -12.92 -10.56
N GLU A 189 -8.59 -12.45 -10.45
CA GLU A 189 -9.14 -11.39 -11.30
C GLU A 189 -9.68 -10.25 -10.45
N TYR A 190 -9.61 -9.03 -10.96
CA TYR A 190 -10.26 -7.86 -10.37
C TYR A 190 -10.77 -6.90 -11.45
N ILE A 191 -11.84 -6.20 -11.17
CA ILE A 191 -12.44 -5.24 -12.10
C ILE A 191 -11.58 -3.96 -12.14
N SER A 192 -11.31 -3.46 -13.36
CA SER A 192 -10.65 -2.17 -13.57
C SER A 192 -11.41 -1.04 -12.85
N GLY A 193 -10.71 -0.21 -12.11
CA GLY A 193 -11.28 0.82 -11.23
C GLY A 193 -11.62 0.33 -9.83
N GLY A 194 -11.40 -0.96 -9.53
CA GLY A 194 -11.57 -1.54 -8.19
C GLY A 194 -10.34 -1.38 -7.29
N TRP A 195 -10.40 -1.99 -6.11
CA TRP A 195 -9.31 -2.02 -5.13
C TRP A 195 -8.51 -3.32 -5.13
N GLY A 196 -8.67 -4.14 -6.16
CA GLY A 196 -8.05 -5.45 -6.28
C GLY A 196 -9.00 -6.61 -5.98
N PRO A 197 -8.53 -7.86 -6.01
CA PRO A 197 -9.33 -9.04 -5.75
C PRO A 197 -9.71 -9.16 -4.27
N SER A 198 -10.81 -9.87 -3.98
CA SER A 198 -11.32 -10.04 -2.61
C SER A 198 -10.34 -10.75 -1.66
N ASN A 199 -9.50 -11.63 -2.18
CA ASN A 199 -8.51 -12.34 -1.38
C ASN A 199 -7.40 -11.41 -0.88
N ALA A 200 -7.13 -10.27 -1.55
CA ALA A 200 -6.24 -9.25 -1.01
C ALA A 200 -6.75 -8.66 0.32
N ASP A 201 -8.07 -8.57 0.51
CA ASP A 201 -8.67 -8.19 1.80
C ASP A 201 -8.50 -9.28 2.85
N LEU A 202 -8.54 -10.55 2.46
CA LEU A 202 -8.41 -11.68 3.38
C LEU A 202 -7.02 -11.75 4.00
N LEU A 203 -5.96 -11.29 3.29
CA LEU A 203 -4.62 -11.18 3.88
C LEU A 203 -4.61 -10.37 5.18
N LEU A 204 -5.37 -9.27 5.22
CA LEU A 204 -5.43 -8.40 6.39
C LEU A 204 -6.48 -8.84 7.39
N LYS A 205 -7.63 -9.36 6.93
CA LYS A 205 -8.72 -9.82 7.79
C LYS A 205 -8.30 -10.95 8.72
N ARG A 206 -7.37 -11.82 8.29
CA ARG A 206 -6.78 -12.89 9.14
C ARG A 206 -6.10 -12.32 10.38
N ASP A 207 -5.58 -11.10 10.30
CA ASP A 207 -4.92 -10.38 11.39
C ASP A 207 -5.82 -9.28 11.99
N PHE A 208 -7.13 -9.35 11.75
CA PHE A 208 -8.12 -8.36 12.20
C PHE A 208 -7.82 -6.93 11.71
N ARG A 209 -7.32 -6.80 10.49
CA ARG A 209 -6.95 -5.54 9.85
C ARG A 209 -7.71 -5.36 8.54
N SER A 210 -7.60 -4.15 7.97
CA SER A 210 -8.17 -3.78 6.67
C SER A 210 -7.26 -2.81 5.96
N TRP A 211 -7.33 -2.78 4.63
CA TRP A 211 -6.73 -1.69 3.86
C TRP A 211 -7.37 -0.35 4.23
N LYS A 212 -6.62 0.71 4.03
CA LYS A 212 -7.17 2.05 3.88
C LYS A 212 -7.60 2.19 2.41
N ASN A 213 -8.87 2.42 2.18
CA ASN A 213 -9.46 2.63 0.86
C ASN A 213 -10.06 4.04 0.81
#